data_beff47a24de0791bbb4a9a6c55db8f86
#
_entry.id   beff47a24de0791bbb4a9a6c55db8f86
#
_cell.length_a   1.000
_cell.length_b   1.000
_cell.length_c   1.000
_cell.angle_alpha   90.00
_cell.angle_beta   90.00
_cell.angle_gamma   90.00
#
_symmetry.space_group_name_H-M   'P 1'
#
loop_
_entity.id
_entity.type
_entity.pdbx_description
1 polymer ?
#
loop_
_entity_poly.entity_id
_entity_poly.type
_entity_poly.pdbx_seq_one_letter_code
_entity_poly.pdbx_strand_id
1 'polypeptide(L)'
;YNLTGAIQKYGVQKQKGWHAINLFFNTSAGGQNTVLSDESFARPGDYVIMKALKNLTCGTSACPSDIDPCNSWNPTDIFVRTYDKNKEFTKSFAFRMKTDAEPKLTKNTGFYERTSKLTRNFVDARGYWLPNDYTKHGVINEYTACREKAVVIDLSALRKFEILGPDAEELMNYTLTRNVKKLSIGQVVYSSMCYDNGFMFDDGTLLKMSDHGFRWICGDEYAGEWLKEQAKKKNYKVRIKNSSDQISNISLQGPNSRKILEKFIWTPPTQPKISELQWFRFTICRIKELSGIPLLVSRTGYTGELGYEIWCHPSDAPKVWDVVMDAGKDEGLIPAGFGALDLLRIEAGLILFGNEFDGQVDPFEAGVGFTVPLKTKNEDFIGKDILIKRKENPQKKMVGLELAGKEKANHGDCVHIGRSQVGIITSGCISPTLNKNIALCRIDVGHSELDTEVEVGKIDGHQKRI
;
A
#
# COMPACT_ATOMS: atom_id res chain seq x y z
N TYR A 1 17.24 -36.59 -15.30
CA TYR A 1 18.05 -35.40 -15.63
C TYR A 1 18.51 -34.78 -14.31
N ASN A 2 19.83 -34.64 -14.15
CA ASN A 2 20.44 -33.93 -13.04
C ASN A 2 20.30 -32.44 -13.31
N LEU A 3 19.89 -31.66 -12.31
CA LEU A 3 19.69 -30.20 -12.41
C LEU A 3 20.96 -29.48 -12.92
N THR A 4 22.13 -29.97 -12.52
CA THR A 4 23.43 -29.48 -13.02
C THR A 4 23.58 -29.64 -14.53
N GLY A 5 23.15 -30.76 -15.10
CA GLY A 5 23.13 -30.97 -16.53
C GLY A 5 22.16 -30.09 -17.29
N ALA A 6 20.98 -29.83 -16.70
CA ALA A 6 19.99 -28.90 -17.26
C ALA A 6 20.51 -27.46 -17.25
N ILE A 7 21.14 -27.02 -16.13
CA ILE A 7 21.73 -25.70 -16.01
C ILE A 7 22.83 -25.47 -17.05
N GLN A 8 23.73 -26.43 -17.23
CA GLN A 8 24.81 -26.33 -18.22
C GLN A 8 24.28 -26.35 -19.66
N LYS A 9 23.28 -27.21 -19.94
CA LYS A 9 22.75 -27.41 -21.29
C LYS A 9 21.87 -26.27 -21.79
N TYR A 10 21.17 -25.57 -20.88
CA TYR A 10 20.20 -24.52 -21.22
C TYR A 10 20.62 -23.11 -20.80
N GLY A 11 21.86 -22.92 -20.39
CA GLY A 11 22.41 -21.60 -20.09
C GLY A 11 21.86 -20.92 -18.84
N VAL A 12 21.29 -21.68 -17.91
CA VAL A 12 20.82 -21.18 -16.62
C VAL A 12 22.01 -20.89 -15.72
N GLN A 13 22.13 -19.69 -15.20
CA GLN A 13 23.19 -19.35 -14.27
C GLN A 13 22.79 -19.71 -12.84
N LYS A 14 23.64 -20.50 -12.18
CA LYS A 14 23.52 -20.85 -10.76
C LYS A 14 24.11 -19.74 -9.93
N GLN A 15 23.34 -19.18 -8.99
CA GLN A 15 23.86 -18.31 -7.95
C GLN A 15 24.12 -19.08 -6.65
N LYS A 16 25.14 -18.66 -5.90
CA LYS A 16 25.55 -19.28 -4.65
C LYS A 16 24.41 -19.15 -3.62
N GLY A 17 23.98 -20.27 -3.08
CA GLY A 17 23.03 -20.25 -1.97
C GLY A 17 21.64 -20.84 -2.25
N TRP A 18 21.42 -21.47 -3.36
CA TRP A 18 20.10 -22.01 -3.75
C TRP A 18 19.78 -23.34 -3.07
N HIS A 19 18.52 -23.50 -2.67
CA HIS A 19 18.02 -24.71 -2.02
C HIS A 19 17.39 -25.71 -2.99
N ALA A 20 16.22 -25.47 -3.49
CA ALA A 20 15.57 -26.37 -4.42
C ALA A 20 14.73 -25.59 -5.43
N ILE A 21 14.84 -25.97 -6.70
CA ILE A 21 14.05 -25.39 -7.78
C ILE A 21 13.42 -26.54 -8.53
N ASN A 22 12.10 -26.53 -8.61
CA ASN A 22 11.36 -27.38 -9.50
C ASN A 22 11.12 -26.64 -10.82
N LEU A 23 11.78 -27.11 -11.88
CA LEU A 23 11.56 -26.63 -13.22
C LEU A 23 10.53 -27.54 -13.88
N PHE A 24 9.37 -26.98 -14.23
CA PHE A 24 8.35 -27.68 -14.99
C PHE A 24 8.52 -27.34 -16.47
N PHE A 25 8.88 -28.33 -17.25
CA PHE A 25 8.85 -28.23 -18.72
C PHE A 25 7.55 -28.86 -19.19
N ASN A 26 6.68 -28.06 -19.79
CA ASN A 26 5.51 -28.60 -20.46
C ASN A 26 5.94 -29.11 -21.86
N THR A 27 6.16 -30.40 -21.98
CA THR A 27 6.34 -31.03 -23.30
C THR A 27 4.96 -31.43 -23.78
N SER A 28 4.50 -30.86 -24.88
CA SER A 28 3.21 -31.17 -25.52
C SER A 28 3.13 -32.57 -26.09
N ALA A 29 4.17 -33.36 -25.99
CA ALA A 29 4.24 -34.75 -26.42
C ALA A 29 4.09 -35.69 -25.21
N GLY A 30 2.89 -36.20 -24.99
CA GLY A 30 2.67 -37.42 -24.21
C GLY A 30 2.56 -37.28 -22.70
N GLY A 31 2.25 -36.10 -22.15
CA GLY A 31 1.69 -35.97 -20.79
C GLY A 31 2.61 -36.33 -19.63
N GLN A 32 3.93 -36.35 -19.79
CA GLN A 32 4.85 -36.49 -18.65
C GLN A 32 5.50 -35.18 -18.31
N ASN A 33 5.07 -34.61 -17.17
CA ASN A 33 5.76 -33.50 -16.53
C ASN A 33 7.08 -34.04 -15.92
N THR A 34 8.21 -33.68 -16.49
CA THR A 34 9.50 -34.01 -15.88
C THR A 34 9.79 -32.97 -14.79
N VAL A 35 9.67 -33.36 -13.54
CA VAL A 35 10.05 -32.54 -12.41
C VAL A 35 11.55 -32.71 -12.17
N LEU A 36 12.29 -31.63 -12.30
CA LEU A 36 13.68 -31.58 -11.90
C LEU A 36 13.76 -31.02 -10.49
N SER A 37 13.95 -31.85 -9.47
CA SER A 37 14.15 -31.43 -8.10
C SER A 37 15.51 -31.85 -7.61
N ASP A 38 16.27 -30.89 -7.08
CA ASP A 38 17.47 -31.18 -6.30
C ASP A 38 17.51 -30.20 -5.13
N GLU A 39 17.26 -30.72 -3.95
CA GLU A 39 17.16 -29.97 -2.70
C GLU A 39 18.45 -29.28 -2.26
N SER A 40 19.57 -29.60 -2.91
CA SER A 40 20.89 -29.04 -2.58
C SER A 40 21.21 -27.67 -3.22
N PHE A 41 20.32 -27.10 -4.06
CA PHE A 41 20.66 -26.01 -4.96
C PHE A 41 20.16 -24.63 -4.57
N ALA A 42 19.14 -24.48 -3.77
CA ALA A 42 18.62 -23.18 -3.41
C ALA A 42 18.32 -23.06 -1.91
N ARG A 43 18.51 -21.86 -1.34
CA ARG A 43 18.09 -21.52 0.01
C ARG A 43 16.82 -20.68 -0.07
N PRO A 44 16.03 -20.59 1.03
CA PRO A 44 14.92 -19.65 1.13
C PRO A 44 15.38 -18.22 0.78
N GLY A 45 14.68 -17.58 -0.15
CA GLY A 45 15.02 -16.22 -0.60
C GLY A 45 15.94 -16.10 -1.81
N ASP A 46 16.47 -17.19 -2.33
CA ASP A 46 17.31 -17.15 -3.54
C ASP A 46 16.47 -17.13 -4.82
N TYR A 47 16.93 -16.41 -5.84
CA TYR A 47 16.27 -16.29 -7.14
C TYR A 47 16.98 -17.09 -8.21
N VAL A 48 16.21 -17.79 -9.04
CA VAL A 48 16.72 -18.38 -10.27
C VAL A 48 16.46 -17.44 -11.43
N ILE A 49 17.53 -16.90 -11.98
CA ILE A 49 17.44 -16.15 -13.22
C ILE A 49 17.63 -17.13 -14.39
N MET A 50 16.55 -17.40 -15.11
CA MET A 50 16.62 -18.19 -16.34
C MET A 50 16.67 -17.24 -17.53
N LYS A 51 17.78 -17.27 -18.29
CA LYS A 51 17.88 -16.60 -19.56
C LYS A 51 17.46 -17.59 -20.65
N ALA A 52 16.29 -17.39 -21.24
CA ALA A 52 15.91 -18.16 -22.40
C ALA A 52 16.85 -17.81 -23.56
N LEU A 53 17.60 -18.78 -24.02
CA LEU A 53 18.42 -18.62 -25.21
C LEU A 53 17.53 -18.70 -26.46
N LYS A 54 17.56 -17.67 -27.25
CA LYS A 54 16.79 -17.53 -28.50
C LYS A 54 17.07 -18.61 -29.56
N ASN A 55 18.08 -19.44 -29.39
CA ASN A 55 18.48 -20.48 -30.35
C ASN A 55 18.78 -21.81 -29.62
N LEU A 56 17.74 -22.47 -29.15
CA LEU A 56 17.85 -23.91 -28.83
C LEU A 56 17.80 -24.69 -30.12
N THR A 57 18.97 -24.99 -30.69
CA THR A 57 19.06 -26.01 -31.74
C THR A 57 18.83 -27.37 -31.11
N CYS A 58 17.74 -28.01 -31.45
CA CYS A 58 17.50 -29.41 -31.16
C CYS A 58 18.49 -30.27 -31.95
N GLY A 59 19.49 -30.75 -31.25
CA GLY A 59 20.49 -31.66 -31.82
C GLY A 59 20.79 -32.84 -30.92
N THR A 60 19.91 -33.19 -29.99
CA THR A 60 20.18 -34.30 -29.07
C THR A 60 18.94 -35.15 -28.84
N SER A 61 19.18 -36.45 -28.69
CA SER A 61 18.28 -37.59 -28.51
C SER A 61 17.17 -37.51 -27.46
N ALA A 62 16.83 -36.33 -26.97
CA ALA A 62 15.79 -36.10 -26.00
C ALA A 62 14.55 -35.32 -26.54
N CYS A 63 14.58 -34.95 -27.84
CA CYS A 63 13.40 -34.39 -28.51
C CYS A 63 12.87 -35.44 -29.49
N PRO A 64 11.59 -35.80 -29.48
CA PRO A 64 10.98 -36.56 -30.53
C PRO A 64 11.14 -35.86 -31.88
N SER A 65 11.42 -36.59 -32.94
CA SER A 65 11.77 -36.08 -34.28
C SER A 65 10.67 -35.31 -35.00
N ASP A 66 9.48 -35.27 -34.42
CA ASP A 66 8.26 -34.81 -35.10
C ASP A 66 7.69 -33.51 -34.52
N ILE A 67 8.36 -32.92 -33.54
CA ILE A 67 7.92 -31.66 -32.94
C ILE A 67 9.06 -30.64 -33.11
N ASP A 68 8.78 -29.56 -33.83
CA ASP A 68 9.70 -28.44 -33.87
C ASP A 68 9.70 -27.76 -32.47
N PRO A 69 10.72 -28.03 -31.65
CA PRO A 69 10.73 -27.52 -30.26
C PRO A 69 10.96 -26.03 -30.21
N CYS A 70 11.37 -25.40 -31.30
CA CYS A 70 11.53 -23.95 -31.38
C CYS A 70 10.19 -23.24 -31.57
N ASN A 71 9.18 -23.90 -32.13
CA ASN A 71 7.85 -23.31 -32.36
C ASN A 71 6.82 -23.69 -31.28
N SER A 72 7.03 -24.81 -30.57
CA SER A 72 6.12 -25.26 -29.50
C SER A 72 6.52 -24.76 -28.12
N TRP A 73 7.70 -24.20 -27.95
CA TRP A 73 8.18 -23.63 -26.71
C TRP A 73 7.84 -22.14 -26.66
N ASN A 74 6.87 -21.80 -25.83
CA ASN A 74 6.69 -20.44 -25.43
C ASN A 74 7.55 -20.21 -24.16
N PRO A 75 8.72 -19.56 -24.26
CA PRO A 75 9.61 -19.35 -23.12
C PRO A 75 9.00 -18.47 -22.03
N THR A 76 7.78 -17.96 -22.24
CA THR A 76 7.03 -17.16 -21.28
C THR A 76 6.35 -17.98 -20.18
N ASP A 77 6.32 -19.31 -20.28
CA ASP A 77 5.60 -20.19 -19.37
C ASP A 77 6.53 -21.00 -18.45
N ILE A 78 7.61 -20.39 -17.99
CA ILE A 78 8.50 -21.02 -17.03
C ILE A 78 7.97 -20.79 -15.61
N PHE A 79 7.51 -21.87 -14.99
CA PHE A 79 7.12 -21.88 -13.59
C PHE A 79 8.31 -22.29 -12.73
N VAL A 80 8.78 -21.39 -11.87
CA VAL A 80 9.75 -21.72 -10.83
C VAL A 80 9.00 -21.94 -9.54
N ARG A 81 9.01 -23.19 -9.03
CA ARG A 81 8.45 -23.51 -7.72
C ARG A 81 9.62 -23.77 -6.77
N THR A 82 9.77 -22.95 -5.73
CA THR A 82 10.64 -23.29 -4.61
C THR A 82 9.79 -23.96 -3.54
N TYR A 83 10.31 -25.04 -2.98
CA TYR A 83 9.75 -25.63 -1.78
C TYR A 83 10.36 -24.91 -0.58
N ASP A 84 9.63 -23.94 -0.06
CA ASP A 84 9.87 -23.43 1.27
C ASP A 84 8.66 -23.72 2.15
N LYS A 85 8.92 -24.02 3.43
CA LYS A 85 7.88 -24.22 4.44
C LYS A 85 7.14 -22.93 4.80
N ASN A 86 7.61 -21.76 4.36
CA ASN A 86 6.97 -20.48 4.58
C ASN A 86 5.89 -20.18 3.54
N LYS A 87 4.63 -20.13 3.97
CA LYS A 87 3.46 -19.83 3.13
C LYS A 87 3.55 -18.50 2.36
N GLU A 88 4.35 -17.54 2.79
CA GLU A 88 4.54 -16.27 2.09
C GLU A 88 5.27 -16.44 0.76
N PHE A 89 6.16 -17.40 0.68
CA PHE A 89 6.89 -17.68 -0.53
C PHE A 89 5.99 -18.25 -1.64
N THR A 90 4.95 -18.98 -1.29
CA THR A 90 4.00 -19.53 -2.27
C THR A 90 3.14 -18.48 -2.97
N LYS A 91 2.93 -17.32 -2.37
CA LYS A 91 2.20 -16.20 -3.00
C LYS A 91 3.02 -15.50 -4.09
N SER A 92 4.35 -15.43 -3.93
CA SER A 92 5.23 -14.78 -4.92
C SER A 92 5.39 -15.59 -6.22
N PHE A 93 5.05 -16.88 -6.20
CA PHE A 93 5.14 -17.77 -7.38
C PHE A 93 3.90 -17.79 -8.27
N ALA A 94 2.84 -17.11 -7.90
CA ALA A 94 1.65 -16.95 -8.75
C ALA A 94 1.87 -16.01 -9.94
N PHE A 95 3.00 -15.30 -9.97
CA PHE A 95 3.33 -14.40 -11.07
C PHE A 95 4.07 -15.16 -12.18
N ARG A 96 3.46 -15.23 -13.34
CA ARG A 96 4.17 -15.59 -14.58
C ARG A 96 5.30 -14.57 -14.80
N MET A 97 6.55 -15.03 -14.77
CA MET A 97 7.65 -14.22 -15.26
C MET A 97 7.60 -14.27 -16.80
N LYS A 98 7.15 -13.19 -17.41
CA LYS A 98 7.30 -12.99 -18.84
C LYS A 98 8.77 -12.68 -19.12
N THR A 99 9.34 -13.33 -20.14
CA THR A 99 10.74 -13.15 -20.56
C THR A 99 11.07 -11.71 -20.96
N ASP A 100 10.04 -10.93 -21.32
CA ASP A 100 10.16 -9.54 -21.77
C ASP A 100 9.86 -8.53 -20.64
N ALA A 101 9.53 -8.98 -19.42
CA ALA A 101 9.29 -8.09 -18.30
C ALA A 101 10.64 -7.54 -17.81
N GLU A 102 10.85 -6.25 -18.00
CA GLU A 102 11.97 -5.58 -17.34
C GLU A 102 11.81 -5.70 -15.82
N PRO A 103 12.86 -6.09 -15.07
CA PRO A 103 12.81 -6.11 -13.63
C PRO A 103 12.52 -4.70 -13.12
N LYS A 104 11.41 -4.51 -12.42
CA LYS A 104 11.13 -3.26 -11.74
C LYS A 104 12.07 -3.16 -10.54
N LEU A 105 13.08 -2.32 -10.66
CA LEU A 105 13.98 -2.04 -9.54
C LEU A 105 13.25 -1.15 -8.53
N THR A 106 13.47 -1.41 -7.23
CA THR A 106 13.01 -0.56 -6.14
C THR A 106 13.70 0.80 -6.23
N LYS A 107 12.90 1.86 -6.23
CA LYS A 107 13.36 3.24 -6.45
C LYS A 107 13.71 3.92 -5.14
N ASN A 108 14.58 4.92 -5.21
CA ASN A 108 14.79 5.87 -4.14
C ASN A 108 13.74 7.00 -4.22
N THR A 109 13.28 7.50 -3.07
CA THR A 109 12.46 8.70 -3.00
C THR A 109 13.30 9.96 -3.15
N GLY A 110 12.68 11.12 -3.36
CA GLY A 110 13.39 12.40 -3.33
C GLY A 110 14.07 12.71 -1.99
N PHE A 111 13.64 12.07 -0.90
CA PHE A 111 14.20 12.24 0.44
C PHE A 111 15.31 11.24 0.77
N TYR A 112 15.53 10.22 -0.05
CA TYR A 112 16.47 9.12 0.21
C TYR A 112 17.88 9.61 0.55
N GLU A 113 18.37 10.66 -0.10
CA GLU A 113 19.68 11.25 0.19
C GLU A 113 19.84 11.69 1.66
N ARG A 114 18.73 12.08 2.30
CA ARG A 114 18.71 12.50 3.71
C ARG A 114 18.42 11.34 4.64
N THR A 115 17.41 10.55 4.33
CA THR A 115 16.98 9.43 5.16
C THR A 115 18.04 8.34 5.25
N SER A 116 18.75 8.03 4.16
CA SER A 116 19.82 7.02 4.12
C SER A 116 21.06 7.37 4.94
N LYS A 117 21.24 8.63 5.33
CA LYS A 117 22.28 9.05 6.28
C LYS A 117 21.91 8.77 7.73
N LEU A 118 20.62 8.59 8.02
CA LEU A 118 20.07 8.45 9.36
C LEU A 118 19.72 7.00 9.72
N THR A 119 19.48 6.17 8.73
CA THR A 119 19.19 4.74 8.91
C THR A 119 19.68 3.89 7.74
N ARG A 120 19.82 2.58 7.98
CA ARG A 120 20.01 1.55 6.96
C ARG A 120 18.86 0.55 6.94
N ASN A 121 17.89 0.69 7.85
CA ASN A 121 16.72 -0.16 7.93
C ASN A 121 15.62 0.38 7.01
N PHE A 122 15.55 -0.15 5.80
CA PHE A 122 14.57 0.21 4.77
C PHE A 122 13.69 -0.97 4.42
N VAL A 123 12.46 -0.69 4.04
CA VAL A 123 11.50 -1.64 3.49
C VAL A 123 11.14 -1.23 2.07
N ASP A 124 10.85 -2.23 1.22
CA ASP A 124 10.20 -1.96 -0.07
C ASP A 124 8.72 -1.68 0.17
N ALA A 125 8.33 -0.43 -0.04
CA ALA A 125 6.95 -0.01 0.02
C ALA A 125 6.51 0.45 -1.38
N ARG A 126 5.71 -0.36 -2.06
CA ARG A 126 5.15 -0.06 -3.39
C ARG A 126 6.23 0.29 -4.44
N GLY A 127 7.37 -0.39 -4.39
CA GLY A 127 8.50 -0.19 -5.29
C GLY A 127 9.38 1.01 -4.95
N TYR A 128 9.33 1.50 -3.70
CA TYR A 128 10.24 2.52 -3.17
C TYR A 128 10.88 2.08 -1.86
N TRP A 129 12.16 2.45 -1.69
CA TRP A 129 12.88 2.27 -0.43
C TRP A 129 12.44 3.34 0.58
N LEU A 130 11.72 2.92 1.61
CA LEU A 130 11.28 3.78 2.71
C LEU A 130 11.86 3.31 4.04
N PRO A 131 12.22 4.23 4.97
CA PRO A 131 12.70 3.85 6.29
C PRO A 131 11.65 3.06 7.07
N ASN A 132 12.05 1.92 7.65
CA ASN A 132 11.22 1.20 8.61
C ASN A 132 11.28 1.83 10.00
N ASP A 133 12.47 2.22 10.39
CA ASP A 133 12.77 3.01 11.60
C ASP A 133 14.11 3.73 11.43
N TYR A 134 14.42 4.61 12.36
CA TYR A 134 15.69 5.33 12.39
C TYR A 134 16.56 4.83 13.54
N THR A 135 17.78 4.41 13.21
CA THR A 135 18.72 3.72 14.11
C THR A 135 18.93 4.43 15.45
N LYS A 136 18.92 5.78 15.45
CA LYS A 136 19.12 6.58 16.67
C LYS A 136 17.91 6.55 17.60
N HIS A 137 16.70 6.34 17.06
CA HIS A 137 15.45 6.51 17.80
C HIS A 137 14.75 5.18 18.06
N GLY A 138 14.53 4.39 17.01
CA GLY A 138 13.75 3.16 17.04
C GLY A 138 12.25 3.39 17.15
N VAL A 139 11.48 2.38 16.79
CA VAL A 139 10.02 2.45 16.59
C VAL A 139 9.27 3.08 17.78
N ILE A 140 9.62 2.73 19.02
CA ILE A 140 8.87 3.20 20.21
C ILE A 140 9.13 4.67 20.49
N ASN A 141 10.37 5.16 20.36
CA ASN A 141 10.64 6.59 20.56
C ASN A 141 10.04 7.44 19.41
N GLU A 142 10.06 6.93 18.18
CA GLU A 142 9.40 7.57 17.03
C GLU A 142 7.89 7.66 17.25
N TYR A 143 7.27 6.58 17.70
CA TYR A 143 5.86 6.55 18.08
C TYR A 143 5.57 7.59 19.18
N THR A 144 6.33 7.57 20.27
CA THR A 144 6.14 8.49 21.42
C THR A 144 6.31 9.96 20.99
N ALA A 145 7.30 10.25 20.15
CA ALA A 145 7.50 11.59 19.63
C ALA A 145 6.30 12.08 18.78
N CYS A 146 5.64 11.19 18.04
CA CYS A 146 4.42 11.54 17.32
C CYS A 146 3.27 11.93 18.27
N ARG A 147 3.11 11.21 19.38
CA ARG A 147 2.05 11.49 20.37
C ARG A 147 2.31 12.76 21.16
N GLU A 148 3.56 13.03 21.53
CA GLU A 148 3.91 14.07 22.49
C GLU A 148 4.51 15.34 21.86
N LYS A 149 5.13 15.23 20.68
CA LYS A 149 5.91 16.31 20.06
C LYS A 149 5.61 16.43 18.56
N ALA A 150 6.50 15.89 17.72
CA ALA A 150 6.30 15.80 16.27
C ALA A 150 7.24 14.77 15.64
N VAL A 151 6.78 14.20 14.53
CA VAL A 151 7.60 13.35 13.64
C VAL A 151 7.43 13.77 12.19
N VAL A 152 8.45 13.44 11.37
CA VAL A 152 8.37 13.53 9.92
C VAL A 152 8.59 12.16 9.30
N ILE A 153 7.67 11.76 8.41
CA ILE A 153 7.64 10.43 7.78
C ILE A 153 7.65 10.62 6.26
N ASP A 154 8.53 9.91 5.55
CA ASP A 154 8.51 9.87 4.08
C ASP A 154 7.34 8.98 3.58
N LEU A 155 6.39 9.57 2.86
CA LEU A 155 5.24 8.90 2.25
C LEU A 155 5.26 8.99 0.73
N SER A 156 6.42 9.23 0.12
CA SER A 156 6.54 9.44 -1.33
C SER A 156 6.12 8.23 -2.16
N ALA A 157 6.04 7.03 -1.58
CA ALA A 157 5.58 5.82 -2.26
C ALA A 157 4.09 5.79 -2.61
N LEU A 158 3.26 6.66 -2.00
CA LEU A 158 1.85 6.79 -2.39
C LEU A 158 1.73 7.12 -3.87
N ARG A 159 0.72 6.53 -4.53
CA ARG A 159 0.42 6.84 -5.94
C ARG A 159 -0.31 8.17 -6.04
N LYS A 160 0.02 8.94 -7.06
CA LYS A 160 -0.57 10.25 -7.32
C LYS A 160 -1.01 10.31 -8.78
N PHE A 161 -2.29 10.57 -8.99
CA PHE A 161 -2.87 10.72 -10.31
C PHE A 161 -3.44 12.11 -10.47
N GLU A 162 -3.03 12.82 -11.52
CA GLU A 162 -3.65 14.08 -11.94
C GLU A 162 -4.77 13.78 -12.92
N ILE A 163 -5.98 14.22 -12.60
CA ILE A 163 -7.16 14.08 -13.45
C ILE A 163 -7.57 15.47 -13.91
N LEU A 164 -7.41 15.75 -15.20
CA LEU A 164 -7.58 17.08 -15.79
C LEU A 164 -8.56 17.02 -16.95
N GLY A 165 -9.45 17.98 -17.07
CA GLY A 165 -10.38 18.08 -18.19
C GLY A 165 -11.78 18.47 -17.80
N PRO A 166 -12.63 18.84 -18.77
CA PRO A 166 -13.99 19.32 -18.50
C PRO A 166 -14.86 18.29 -17.75
N ASP A 167 -14.62 16.99 -17.96
CA ASP A 167 -15.40 15.91 -17.33
C ASP A 167 -14.65 15.28 -16.13
N ALA A 168 -13.62 15.94 -15.58
CA ALA A 168 -12.84 15.42 -14.46
C ALA A 168 -13.71 15.24 -13.19
N GLU A 169 -14.59 16.18 -12.89
CA GLU A 169 -15.49 16.08 -11.74
C GLU A 169 -16.49 14.92 -11.93
N GLU A 170 -17.05 14.75 -13.13
CA GLU A 170 -17.99 13.66 -13.44
C GLU A 170 -17.29 12.29 -13.30
N LEU A 171 -16.09 12.15 -13.83
CA LEU A 171 -15.31 10.92 -13.69
C LEU A 171 -15.06 10.60 -12.22
N MET A 172 -14.53 11.56 -11.45
CA MET A 172 -14.23 11.31 -10.04
C MET A 172 -15.49 11.09 -9.20
N ASN A 173 -16.60 11.77 -9.52
CA ASN A 173 -17.87 11.52 -8.85
C ASN A 173 -18.45 10.15 -9.18
N TYR A 174 -18.21 9.63 -10.39
CA TYR A 174 -18.67 8.30 -10.81
C TYR A 174 -17.81 7.16 -10.24
N THR A 175 -16.49 7.35 -10.13
CA THR A 175 -15.55 6.31 -9.71
C THR A 175 -15.33 6.22 -8.20
N LEU A 176 -15.62 7.29 -7.46
CA LEU A 176 -15.47 7.34 -6.01
C LEU A 176 -16.83 7.25 -5.31
N THR A 177 -16.85 6.68 -4.12
CA THR A 177 -18.07 6.58 -3.32
C THR A 177 -18.55 7.93 -2.78
N ARG A 178 -17.63 8.87 -2.47
CA ARG A 178 -17.96 10.22 -1.96
C ARG A 178 -18.62 11.11 -3.01
N ASN A 179 -19.42 12.06 -2.56
CA ASN A 179 -19.99 13.09 -3.43
C ASN A 179 -18.96 14.17 -3.76
N VAL A 180 -18.31 14.02 -4.93
CA VAL A 180 -17.22 14.90 -5.39
C VAL A 180 -17.77 16.28 -5.79
N LYS A 181 -18.99 16.37 -6.28
CA LYS A 181 -19.63 17.62 -6.70
C LYS A 181 -19.86 18.61 -5.55
N LYS A 182 -19.85 18.13 -4.31
CA LYS A 182 -19.94 19.01 -3.11
C LYS A 182 -18.62 19.59 -2.65
N LEU A 183 -17.51 19.20 -3.28
CA LEU A 183 -16.19 19.71 -2.90
C LEU A 183 -15.96 21.13 -3.42
N SER A 184 -15.44 22.01 -2.57
CA SER A 184 -14.88 23.30 -2.98
C SER A 184 -13.40 23.18 -3.33
N ILE A 185 -12.90 24.10 -4.18
CA ILE A 185 -11.47 24.19 -4.46
C ILE A 185 -10.69 24.34 -3.16
N GLY A 186 -9.55 23.67 -3.02
CA GLY A 186 -8.75 23.62 -1.79
C GLY A 186 -9.21 22.58 -0.77
N GLN A 187 -10.28 21.84 -1.06
CA GLN A 187 -10.77 20.76 -0.20
C GLN A 187 -10.14 19.42 -0.55
N VAL A 188 -9.91 18.60 0.49
CA VAL A 188 -9.51 17.21 0.42
C VAL A 188 -10.68 16.36 0.90
N VAL A 189 -10.87 15.16 0.35
CA VAL A 189 -11.82 14.18 0.86
C VAL A 189 -11.23 12.79 0.81
N TYR A 190 -11.41 12.03 1.87
CA TYR A 190 -11.11 10.61 1.88
C TYR A 190 -12.28 9.82 1.28
N SER A 191 -12.00 8.87 0.39
CA SER A 191 -13.00 8.07 -0.30
C SER A 191 -12.52 6.66 -0.55
N SER A 192 -13.47 5.74 -0.66
CA SER A 192 -13.25 4.40 -1.18
C SER A 192 -13.41 4.39 -2.70
N MET A 193 -12.66 3.49 -3.37
CA MET A 193 -12.82 3.14 -4.77
C MET A 193 -13.21 1.66 -4.85
N CYS A 194 -14.36 1.38 -5.50
CA CYS A 194 -14.96 0.05 -5.48
C CYS A 194 -15.11 -0.51 -6.90
N TYR A 195 -15.13 -1.84 -6.99
CA TYR A 195 -15.62 -2.56 -8.15
C TYR A 195 -17.16 -2.49 -8.26
N ASP A 196 -17.70 -2.92 -9.39
CA ASP A 196 -19.16 -3.00 -9.64
C ASP A 196 -19.88 -3.87 -8.60
N ASN A 197 -19.20 -4.87 -8.03
CA ASN A 197 -19.71 -5.72 -6.97
C ASN A 197 -19.65 -5.10 -5.56
N GLY A 198 -19.25 -3.84 -5.43
CA GLY A 198 -19.18 -3.09 -4.18
C GLY A 198 -17.99 -3.35 -3.29
N PHE A 199 -17.06 -4.24 -3.66
CA PHE A 199 -15.83 -4.45 -2.91
C PHE A 199 -14.80 -3.35 -3.19
N MET A 200 -14.10 -2.92 -2.14
CA MET A 200 -13.01 -1.95 -2.23
C MET A 200 -11.76 -2.59 -2.82
N PHE A 201 -11.20 -1.97 -3.83
CA PHE A 201 -9.86 -2.34 -4.33
C PHE A 201 -8.80 -1.28 -4.02
N ASP A 202 -9.21 -0.07 -3.68
CA ASP A 202 -8.31 0.98 -3.21
C ASP A 202 -9.09 1.99 -2.34
N ASP A 203 -8.33 2.78 -1.59
CA ASP A 203 -8.81 3.94 -0.85
C ASP A 203 -7.82 5.09 -1.00
N GLY A 204 -8.26 6.29 -0.68
CA GLY A 204 -7.34 7.42 -0.81
C GLY A 204 -7.96 8.78 -0.53
N THR A 205 -7.19 9.80 -0.84
CA THR A 205 -7.60 11.19 -0.70
C THR A 205 -7.67 11.88 -2.05
N LEU A 206 -8.81 12.55 -2.30
CA LEU A 206 -9.04 13.38 -3.47
C LEU A 206 -8.87 14.84 -3.12
N LEU A 207 -7.97 15.55 -3.79
CA LEU A 207 -7.77 16.99 -3.70
C LEU A 207 -8.47 17.67 -4.87
N LYS A 208 -9.36 18.62 -4.62
CA LYS A 208 -9.95 19.47 -5.67
C LYS A 208 -9.04 20.67 -5.90
N MET A 209 -8.21 20.59 -6.95
CA MET A 209 -7.21 21.61 -7.28
C MET A 209 -7.81 22.81 -8.04
N SER A 210 -8.83 22.55 -8.86
CA SER A 210 -9.59 23.54 -9.64
C SER A 210 -10.94 22.92 -10.04
N ASP A 211 -11.78 23.65 -10.76
CA ASP A 211 -13.05 23.13 -11.26
C ASP A 211 -12.89 21.95 -12.23
N HIS A 212 -11.76 21.91 -12.96
CA HIS A 212 -11.45 20.87 -13.94
C HIS A 212 -10.18 20.09 -13.61
N GLY A 213 -9.72 20.15 -12.37
CA GLY A 213 -8.46 19.52 -11.95
C GLY A 213 -8.54 18.90 -10.59
N PHE A 214 -8.21 17.62 -10.52
CA PHE A 214 -8.19 16.82 -9.29
C PHE A 214 -6.88 16.07 -9.17
N ARG A 215 -6.46 15.82 -7.92
CA ARG A 215 -5.38 14.90 -7.62
C ARG A 215 -5.93 13.77 -6.74
N TRP A 216 -5.82 12.54 -7.22
CA TRP A 216 -6.12 11.33 -6.46
C TRP A 216 -4.82 10.74 -5.90
N ILE A 217 -4.80 10.53 -4.60
CA ILE A 217 -3.66 9.97 -3.86
C ILE A 217 -4.13 8.68 -3.21
N CYS A 218 -3.49 7.57 -3.56
CA CYS A 218 -3.95 6.23 -3.20
C CYS A 218 -2.83 5.21 -3.03
N GLY A 219 -3.19 3.95 -2.85
CA GLY A 219 -2.27 2.85 -2.62
C GLY A 219 -1.72 2.20 -3.87
N ASP A 220 -2.50 2.01 -4.91
CA ASP A 220 -2.19 1.13 -6.02
C ASP A 220 -2.11 1.84 -7.38
N GLU A 221 -1.21 1.39 -8.24
CA GLU A 221 -1.10 1.88 -9.63
C GLU A 221 -2.33 1.53 -10.47
N TYR A 222 -3.01 0.43 -10.15
CA TYR A 222 -4.21 -0.01 -10.85
C TYR A 222 -5.33 1.04 -10.83
N ALA A 223 -5.41 1.87 -9.78
CA ALA A 223 -6.38 2.97 -9.72
C ALA A 223 -6.29 3.90 -10.95
N GLY A 224 -5.07 4.17 -11.45
CA GLY A 224 -4.87 4.97 -12.66
C GLY A 224 -5.39 4.30 -13.92
N GLU A 225 -5.17 3.01 -14.07
CA GLU A 225 -5.70 2.24 -15.21
C GLU A 225 -7.23 2.10 -15.13
N TRP A 226 -7.75 1.85 -13.94
CA TRP A 226 -9.20 1.85 -13.68
C TRP A 226 -9.86 3.16 -14.09
N LEU A 227 -9.30 4.30 -13.67
CA LEU A 227 -9.82 5.62 -14.06
C LEU A 227 -9.82 5.83 -15.58
N LYS A 228 -8.77 5.42 -16.29
CA LYS A 228 -8.69 5.50 -17.76
C LYS A 228 -9.77 4.63 -18.42
N GLU A 229 -9.97 3.42 -17.90
CA GLU A 229 -10.98 2.50 -18.39
C GLU A 229 -12.39 3.06 -18.23
N GLN A 230 -12.72 3.60 -17.04
CA GLN A 230 -14.02 4.20 -16.78
C GLN A 230 -14.26 5.47 -17.61
N ALA A 231 -13.23 6.31 -17.77
CA ALA A 231 -13.29 7.48 -18.62
C ALA A 231 -13.60 7.10 -20.09
N LYS A 232 -12.96 6.03 -20.59
CA LYS A 232 -13.22 5.50 -21.93
C LYS A 232 -14.65 4.94 -22.06
N LYS A 233 -15.11 4.14 -21.09
CA LYS A 233 -16.47 3.56 -21.09
C LYS A 233 -17.58 4.63 -21.11
N LYS A 234 -17.37 5.75 -20.41
CA LYS A 234 -18.32 6.86 -20.32
C LYS A 234 -18.08 7.96 -21.36
N ASN A 235 -17.04 7.82 -22.20
CA ASN A 235 -16.62 8.84 -23.18
C ASN A 235 -16.32 10.22 -22.55
N TYR A 236 -15.76 10.23 -21.34
CA TYR A 236 -15.38 11.46 -20.64
C TYR A 236 -14.12 12.10 -21.24
N LYS A 237 -14.14 13.43 -21.41
CA LYS A 237 -13.02 14.23 -21.93
C LYS A 237 -12.08 14.59 -20.78
N VAL A 238 -11.19 13.67 -20.43
CA VAL A 238 -10.23 13.82 -19.35
C VAL A 238 -8.84 13.35 -19.79
N ARG A 239 -7.82 13.93 -19.18
CA ARG A 239 -6.43 13.44 -19.21
C ARG A 239 -6.07 12.96 -17.82
N ILE A 240 -5.64 11.70 -17.72
CA ILE A 240 -5.17 11.09 -16.47
C ILE A 240 -3.68 10.85 -16.60
N LYS A 241 -2.91 11.41 -15.64
CA LYS A 241 -1.45 11.31 -15.60
C LYS A 241 -1.02 10.74 -14.27
N ASN A 242 -0.19 9.70 -14.29
CA ASN A 242 0.55 9.26 -13.10
C ASN A 242 1.67 10.27 -12.82
N SER A 243 1.64 10.91 -11.67
CA SER A 243 2.62 11.89 -11.20
C SER A 243 3.41 11.40 -9.98
N SER A 244 3.34 10.11 -9.65
CA SER A 244 3.97 9.53 -8.46
C SER A 244 5.47 9.82 -8.38
N ASP A 245 6.19 9.69 -9.49
CA ASP A 245 7.64 9.97 -9.56
C ASP A 245 7.97 11.47 -9.64
N GLN A 246 6.97 12.34 -9.85
CA GLN A 246 7.15 13.78 -10.01
C GLN A 246 6.80 14.58 -8.75
N ILE A 247 6.25 13.94 -7.75
CA ILE A 247 5.82 14.57 -6.51
C ILE A 247 6.27 13.70 -5.33
N SER A 248 7.19 14.25 -4.55
CA SER A 248 7.56 13.69 -3.25
C SER A 248 6.70 14.28 -2.15
N ASN A 249 6.42 13.50 -1.10
CA ASN A 249 5.71 14.00 0.05
C ASN A 249 6.22 13.43 1.36
N ILE A 250 6.24 14.29 2.37
CA ILE A 250 6.49 13.93 3.77
C ILE A 250 5.28 14.29 4.61
N SER A 251 5.06 13.48 5.63
CA SER A 251 3.99 13.66 6.62
C SER A 251 4.59 14.18 7.91
N LEU A 252 4.24 15.40 8.31
CA LEU A 252 4.63 16.05 9.56
C LEU A 252 3.49 15.91 10.56
N GLN A 253 3.64 15.07 11.57
CA GLN A 253 2.57 14.64 12.47
C GLN A 253 2.96 14.85 13.93
N GLY A 254 1.96 15.15 14.76
CA GLY A 254 2.09 15.36 16.19
C GLY A 254 1.65 16.77 16.62
N PRO A 255 1.47 17.02 17.93
CA PRO A 255 0.90 18.26 18.45
C PRO A 255 1.69 19.53 18.06
N ASN A 256 3.01 19.43 17.87
CA ASN A 256 3.85 20.56 17.49
C ASN A 256 3.93 20.81 15.97
N SER A 257 3.28 19.99 15.14
CA SER A 257 3.38 20.05 13.68
C SER A 257 3.00 21.42 13.10
N ARG A 258 1.92 22.05 13.61
CA ARG A 258 1.50 23.40 13.19
C ARG A 258 2.57 24.45 13.51
N LYS A 259 3.06 24.47 14.74
CA LYS A 259 4.08 25.41 15.19
C LYS A 259 5.35 25.32 14.35
N ILE A 260 5.74 24.12 13.96
CA ILE A 260 6.90 23.88 13.09
C ILE A 260 6.67 24.50 11.70
N LEU A 261 5.51 24.25 11.08
CA LEU A 261 5.18 24.80 9.76
C LEU A 261 5.14 26.32 9.73
N GLU A 262 4.55 26.94 10.78
CA GLU A 262 4.43 28.40 10.87
C GLU A 262 5.79 29.12 10.91
N LYS A 263 6.88 28.44 11.27
CA LYS A 263 8.24 29.02 11.27
C LYS A 263 8.81 29.26 9.87
N PHE A 264 8.35 28.50 8.86
CA PHE A 264 8.98 28.57 7.54
C PHE A 264 8.01 28.64 6.35
N ILE A 265 6.71 28.48 6.56
CA ILE A 265 5.72 28.55 5.47
C ILE A 265 5.28 30.00 5.25
N TRP A 266 5.40 30.46 4.02
CA TRP A 266 4.79 31.66 3.51
C TRP A 266 3.62 31.31 2.58
N THR A 267 2.48 31.92 2.78
CA THR A 267 1.27 31.75 1.96
C THR A 267 0.91 33.04 1.24
N PRO A 268 0.59 33.01 -0.06
CA PRO A 268 0.08 34.18 -0.76
C PRO A 268 -1.29 34.61 -0.16
N PRO A 269 -1.67 35.90 -0.27
CA PRO A 269 -2.92 36.42 0.31
C PRO A 269 -4.20 35.70 -0.15
N THR A 270 -4.15 35.01 -1.29
CA THR A 270 -5.27 34.25 -1.87
C THR A 270 -5.39 32.83 -1.33
N GLN A 271 -4.49 32.42 -0.46
CA GLN A 271 -4.45 31.07 0.12
C GLN A 271 -4.58 31.14 1.63
N PRO A 272 -5.22 30.13 2.28
CA PRO A 272 -5.31 30.09 3.73
C PRO A 272 -3.92 29.94 4.36
N LYS A 273 -3.67 30.66 5.45
CA LYS A 273 -2.46 30.48 6.27
C LYS A 273 -2.50 29.14 6.99
N ILE A 274 -1.34 28.64 7.42
CA ILE A 274 -1.24 27.39 8.18
C ILE A 274 -2.10 27.43 9.45
N SER A 275 -2.12 28.57 10.17
CA SER A 275 -2.95 28.79 11.37
C SER A 275 -4.46 28.67 11.11
N GLU A 276 -4.89 29.02 9.91
CA GLU A 276 -6.30 29.04 9.47
C GLU A 276 -6.71 27.78 8.71
N LEU A 277 -5.73 26.94 8.32
CA LEU A 277 -5.97 25.76 7.51
C LEU A 277 -6.82 24.74 8.27
N GLN A 278 -8.02 24.52 7.79
CA GLN A 278 -8.97 23.59 8.39
C GLN A 278 -8.64 22.13 8.05
N TRP A 279 -9.17 21.21 8.83
CA TRP A 279 -9.03 19.77 8.60
C TRP A 279 -9.58 19.37 7.23
N PHE A 280 -8.86 18.51 6.52
CA PHE A 280 -9.14 18.11 5.14
C PHE A 280 -9.20 19.29 4.16
N ARG A 281 -8.29 20.27 4.36
CA ARG A 281 -8.01 21.35 3.41
C ARG A 281 -6.53 21.38 3.08
N PHE A 282 -6.21 21.98 1.94
CA PHE A 282 -4.83 22.25 1.56
C PHE A 282 -4.62 23.72 1.19
N THR A 283 -3.37 24.13 1.22
CA THR A 283 -2.92 25.45 0.78
C THR A 283 -1.73 25.30 -0.17
N ILE A 284 -1.65 26.17 -1.16
CA ILE A 284 -0.47 26.30 -2.02
C ILE A 284 0.39 27.41 -1.42
N CYS A 285 1.61 27.10 -1.08
CA CYS A 285 2.49 27.96 -0.30
C CYS A 285 3.94 27.86 -0.78
N ARG A 286 4.84 28.53 -0.10
CA ARG A 286 6.28 28.52 -0.40
C ARG A 286 7.07 28.54 0.90
N ILE A 287 8.34 28.15 0.80
CA ILE A 287 9.28 28.28 1.91
C ILE A 287 9.69 29.75 2.05
N LYS A 288 9.45 30.35 3.21
CA LYS A 288 9.85 31.69 3.67
C LYS A 288 9.25 32.87 2.90
N GLU A 289 9.24 32.86 1.57
CA GLU A 289 8.89 34.03 0.75
C GLU A 289 8.39 33.65 -0.64
N LEU A 290 7.95 34.63 -1.43
CA LEU A 290 7.41 34.42 -2.77
C LEU A 290 8.40 33.74 -3.74
N SER A 291 9.70 33.99 -3.62
CA SER A 291 10.76 33.35 -4.43
C SER A 291 11.13 31.95 -3.93
N GLY A 292 10.63 31.54 -2.77
CA GLY A 292 10.96 30.28 -2.12
C GLY A 292 10.42 29.04 -2.86
N ILE A 293 10.85 27.88 -2.42
CA ILE A 293 10.44 26.58 -2.99
C ILE A 293 8.92 26.43 -2.91
N PRO A 294 8.23 26.13 -4.03
CA PRO A 294 6.79 25.95 -4.03
C PRO A 294 6.41 24.62 -3.34
N LEU A 295 5.39 24.67 -2.50
CA LEU A 295 4.85 23.56 -1.74
C LEU A 295 3.32 23.52 -1.86
N LEU A 296 2.76 22.35 -1.75
CA LEU A 296 1.39 22.16 -1.33
C LEU A 296 1.41 21.57 0.09
N VAL A 297 0.61 22.12 0.99
CA VAL A 297 0.47 21.60 2.36
C VAL A 297 -0.99 21.27 2.61
N SER A 298 -1.29 20.02 2.93
CA SER A 298 -2.63 19.58 3.32
C SER A 298 -2.67 19.29 4.82
N ARG A 299 -3.80 19.61 5.47
CA ARG A 299 -4.05 19.23 6.87
C ARG A 299 -4.72 17.85 6.87
N THR A 300 -3.91 16.86 6.62
CA THR A 300 -4.22 15.42 6.55
C THR A 300 -3.13 14.63 7.24
N GLY A 301 -3.38 13.34 7.52
CA GLY A 301 -2.41 12.45 8.14
C GLY A 301 -2.97 11.05 8.36
N TYR A 302 -2.09 10.14 8.78
CA TYR A 302 -2.40 8.73 8.98
C TYR A 302 -1.91 8.21 10.36
N THR A 303 -2.08 9.06 11.41
CA THR A 303 -1.53 8.81 12.75
C THR A 303 -2.54 8.95 13.88
N GLY A 304 -3.70 9.56 13.61
CA GLY A 304 -4.64 9.96 14.64
C GLY A 304 -4.29 11.29 15.32
N GLU A 305 -3.11 11.88 15.03
CA GLU A 305 -2.66 13.13 15.60
C GLU A 305 -2.92 14.33 14.68
N LEU A 306 -2.79 15.56 15.24
CA LEU A 306 -2.68 16.75 14.41
C LEU A 306 -1.53 16.59 13.43
N GLY A 307 -1.81 16.79 12.15
CA GLY A 307 -0.77 16.57 11.16
C GLY A 307 -0.99 17.28 9.84
N TYR A 308 0.09 17.34 9.09
CA TYR A 308 0.13 17.95 7.77
C TYR A 308 0.98 17.12 6.83
N GLU A 309 0.59 17.05 5.58
CA GLU A 309 1.39 16.46 4.51
C GLU A 309 1.95 17.57 3.62
N ILE A 310 3.24 17.51 3.36
CA ILE A 310 4.00 18.50 2.60
C ILE A 310 4.42 17.87 1.28
N TRP A 311 4.00 18.47 0.18
CA TRP A 311 4.21 17.99 -1.18
C TRP A 311 5.15 18.92 -1.93
N CYS A 312 6.19 18.37 -2.57
CA CYS A 312 7.18 19.14 -3.31
C CYS A 312 7.67 18.37 -4.56
N HIS A 313 8.39 19.06 -5.42
CA HIS A 313 9.10 18.41 -6.52
C HIS A 313 10.27 17.56 -5.95
N PRO A 314 10.58 16.37 -6.50
CA PRO A 314 11.66 15.52 -6.00
C PRO A 314 13.03 16.19 -5.92
N SER A 315 13.37 17.09 -6.87
CA SER A 315 14.64 17.85 -6.82
C SER A 315 14.74 18.82 -5.65
N ASP A 316 13.62 19.23 -5.07
CA ASP A 316 13.57 20.13 -3.92
C ASP A 316 13.48 19.38 -2.60
N ALA A 317 13.17 18.09 -2.64
CA ALA A 317 12.92 17.27 -1.46
C ALA A 317 14.07 17.31 -0.42
N PRO A 318 15.37 17.23 -0.79
CA PRO A 318 16.44 17.33 0.19
C PRO A 318 16.44 18.67 0.94
N LYS A 319 16.17 19.79 0.26
CA LYS A 319 16.10 21.12 0.88
C LYS A 319 14.86 21.26 1.76
N VAL A 320 13.72 20.71 1.32
CA VAL A 320 12.48 20.70 2.10
C VAL A 320 12.69 19.92 3.40
N TRP A 321 13.33 18.75 3.33
CA TRP A 321 13.69 17.97 4.50
C TRP A 321 14.54 18.77 5.48
N ASP A 322 15.63 19.39 4.99
CA ASP A 322 16.54 20.15 5.82
C ASP A 322 15.84 21.30 6.55
N VAL A 323 14.96 22.03 5.84
CA VAL A 323 14.18 23.15 6.42
C VAL A 323 13.20 22.65 7.47
N VAL A 324 12.50 21.54 7.22
CA VAL A 324 11.55 20.95 8.19
C VAL A 324 12.27 20.49 9.45
N MET A 325 13.40 19.78 9.29
CA MET A 325 14.20 19.30 10.42
C MET A 325 14.81 20.44 11.25
N ASP A 326 15.30 21.49 10.60
CA ASP A 326 15.82 22.68 11.27
C ASP A 326 14.73 23.42 12.06
N ALA A 327 13.58 23.68 11.43
CA ALA A 327 12.46 24.35 12.06
C ALA A 327 11.87 23.56 13.24
N GLY A 328 11.96 22.23 13.17
CA GLY A 328 11.42 21.33 14.19
C GLY A 328 12.39 21.01 15.34
N LYS A 329 13.66 21.39 15.24
CA LYS A 329 14.72 21.01 16.19
C LYS A 329 14.35 21.33 17.65
N ASP A 330 13.91 22.53 17.91
CA ASP A 330 13.55 22.99 19.28
C ASP A 330 12.13 22.53 19.70
N GLU A 331 11.35 21.98 18.75
CA GLU A 331 10.00 21.45 18.99
C GLU A 331 10.02 19.93 19.24
N GLY A 332 11.19 19.32 19.28
CA GLY A 332 11.37 17.90 19.50
C GLY A 332 11.00 17.02 18.28
N LEU A 333 11.07 17.59 17.07
CA LEU A 333 10.89 16.84 15.83
C LEU A 333 11.98 15.78 15.65
N ILE A 334 11.56 14.56 15.38
CA ILE A 334 12.46 13.50 14.93
C ILE A 334 11.89 12.83 13.66
N PRO A 335 12.74 12.21 12.84
CA PRO A 335 12.26 11.38 11.74
C PRO A 335 11.64 10.08 12.30
N ALA A 336 10.62 9.57 11.61
CA ALA A 336 9.98 8.31 11.94
C ALA A 336 9.73 7.47 10.69
N GLY A 337 9.70 6.15 10.86
CA GLY A 337 9.52 5.18 9.79
C GLY A 337 8.20 4.44 9.83
N PHE A 338 8.10 3.44 8.96
CA PHE A 338 6.87 2.64 8.79
C PHE A 338 6.49 1.83 10.03
N GLY A 339 7.49 1.36 10.81
CA GLY A 339 7.22 0.62 12.04
C GLY A 339 6.45 1.46 13.07
N ALA A 340 6.82 2.73 13.25
CA ALA A 340 6.08 3.66 14.12
C ALA A 340 4.71 4.03 13.51
N LEU A 341 4.65 4.26 12.20
CA LEU A 341 3.41 4.57 11.49
C LEU A 341 2.37 3.46 11.65
N ASP A 342 2.78 2.20 11.59
CA ASP A 342 1.87 1.06 11.73
C ASP A 342 1.26 1.00 13.15
N LEU A 343 2.05 1.24 14.20
CA LEU A 343 1.51 1.36 15.56
C LEU A 343 0.49 2.50 15.69
N LEU A 344 0.85 3.68 15.17
CA LEU A 344 0.02 4.89 15.22
C LEU A 344 -1.33 4.69 14.51
N ARG A 345 -1.31 4.10 13.30
CA ARG A 345 -2.52 3.91 12.51
C ARG A 345 -3.44 2.84 13.11
N ILE A 346 -2.90 1.75 13.70
CA ILE A 346 -3.70 0.70 14.34
C ILE A 346 -4.43 1.26 15.55
N GLU A 347 -3.74 2.01 16.41
CA GLU A 347 -4.37 2.68 17.55
C GLU A 347 -5.48 3.66 17.13
N ALA A 348 -5.29 4.34 16.01
CA ALA A 348 -6.27 5.27 15.46
C ALA A 348 -7.42 4.58 14.69
N GLY A 349 -7.38 3.25 14.55
CA GLY A 349 -8.38 2.49 13.78
C GLY A 349 -8.35 2.77 12.29
N LEU A 350 -7.21 3.21 11.73
CA LEU A 350 -7.06 3.53 10.32
C LEU A 350 -6.70 2.27 9.53
N ILE A 351 -7.46 2.04 8.45
CA ILE A 351 -7.34 0.84 7.63
C ILE A 351 -6.15 0.92 6.66
N LEU A 352 -5.60 -0.25 6.32
CA LEU A 352 -4.51 -0.41 5.37
C LEU A 352 -4.90 -1.46 4.32
N PHE A 353 -4.69 -1.15 3.05
CA PHE A 353 -4.85 -2.12 1.96
C PHE A 353 -3.93 -3.33 2.17
N GLY A 354 -4.49 -4.52 1.96
CA GLY A 354 -3.81 -5.80 2.21
C GLY A 354 -3.98 -6.33 3.63
N ASN A 355 -4.42 -5.48 4.57
CA ASN A 355 -4.73 -5.87 5.95
C ASN A 355 -6.26 -5.86 6.18
N GLU A 356 -6.87 -4.66 6.21
CA GLU A 356 -8.29 -4.49 6.52
C GLU A 356 -9.18 -4.73 5.30
N PHE A 357 -8.66 -4.52 4.09
CA PHE A 357 -9.37 -4.83 2.84
C PHE A 357 -8.38 -5.25 1.74
N ASP A 358 -8.85 -6.06 0.78
CA ASP A 358 -8.02 -6.75 -0.22
C ASP A 358 -8.74 -6.98 -1.56
N GLY A 359 -9.80 -6.25 -1.85
CA GLY A 359 -10.66 -6.46 -3.02
C GLY A 359 -11.83 -7.43 -2.79
N GLN A 360 -12.01 -7.93 -1.56
CA GLN A 360 -13.12 -8.80 -1.16
C GLN A 360 -13.92 -8.24 0.03
N VAL A 361 -13.69 -7.00 0.40
CA VAL A 361 -14.28 -6.33 1.55
C VAL A 361 -14.97 -5.05 1.07
N ASP A 362 -16.19 -4.81 1.52
CA ASP A 362 -16.89 -3.56 1.21
C ASP A 362 -16.59 -2.46 2.25
N PRO A 363 -16.91 -1.18 1.95
CA PRO A 363 -16.63 -0.08 2.85
C PRO A 363 -17.30 -0.17 4.23
N PHE A 364 -18.43 -0.86 4.34
CA PHE A 364 -19.14 -1.01 5.63
C PHE A 364 -18.43 -2.04 6.49
N GLU A 365 -18.04 -3.17 5.91
CA GLU A 365 -17.24 -4.18 6.58
C GLU A 365 -15.84 -3.67 6.98
N ALA A 366 -15.23 -2.83 6.14
CA ALA A 366 -13.94 -2.20 6.42
C ALA A 366 -14.01 -1.07 7.49
N GLY A 367 -15.20 -0.73 7.98
CA GLY A 367 -15.37 0.35 8.96
C GLY A 367 -15.35 1.77 8.37
N VAL A 368 -15.27 1.92 7.05
CA VAL A 368 -15.26 3.21 6.35
C VAL A 368 -16.56 3.53 5.62
N GLY A 369 -17.66 2.97 6.08
CA GLY A 369 -19.00 3.19 5.51
C GLY A 369 -19.44 4.66 5.45
N PHE A 370 -18.82 5.56 6.23
CA PHE A 370 -19.01 7.00 6.14
C PHE A 370 -18.56 7.60 4.79
N THR A 371 -17.73 6.87 4.02
CA THR A 371 -17.32 7.25 2.67
C THR A 371 -18.42 7.03 1.64
N VAL A 372 -19.50 6.32 1.99
CA VAL A 372 -20.62 5.95 1.11
C VAL A 372 -21.89 6.71 1.51
N PRO A 373 -22.04 7.97 1.11
CA PRO A 373 -23.15 8.83 1.55
C PRO A 373 -24.43 8.60 0.75
N LEU A 374 -24.99 7.39 0.80
CA LEU A 374 -26.18 6.96 0.03
C LEU A 374 -27.40 7.87 0.16
N LYS A 375 -27.55 8.57 1.31
CA LYS A 375 -28.66 9.51 1.54
C LYS A 375 -28.47 10.87 0.86
N THR A 376 -27.25 11.24 0.49
CA THR A 376 -26.93 12.62 0.04
C THR A 376 -26.19 12.66 -1.30
N LYS A 377 -25.86 11.53 -1.88
CA LYS A 377 -25.35 11.37 -3.22
C LYS A 377 -26.39 10.66 -4.08
N ASN A 378 -27.17 11.46 -4.80
CA ASN A 378 -28.26 10.93 -5.66
C ASN A 378 -27.72 10.38 -6.98
N GLU A 379 -26.60 10.93 -7.45
CA GLU A 379 -25.95 10.54 -8.69
C GLU A 379 -25.49 9.08 -8.62
N ASP A 380 -25.42 8.46 -9.79
CA ASP A 380 -24.89 7.11 -9.93
C ASP A 380 -23.37 7.07 -9.71
N PHE A 381 -22.89 5.97 -9.16
CA PHE A 381 -21.49 5.66 -9.01
C PHE A 381 -21.26 4.15 -9.00
N ILE A 382 -20.04 3.71 -9.29
CA ILE A 382 -19.69 2.30 -9.40
C ILE A 382 -20.00 1.56 -8.10
N GLY A 383 -20.77 0.46 -8.20
CA GLY A 383 -21.13 -0.39 -7.07
C GLY A 383 -22.32 0.10 -6.23
N LYS A 384 -22.97 1.24 -6.58
CA LYS A 384 -24.02 1.87 -5.77
C LYS A 384 -25.16 0.91 -5.36
N ASP A 385 -25.74 0.19 -6.31
CA ASP A 385 -26.90 -0.68 -6.05
C ASP A 385 -26.56 -1.84 -5.10
N ILE A 386 -25.36 -2.38 -5.25
CA ILE A 386 -24.87 -3.45 -4.38
C ILE A 386 -24.54 -2.91 -2.98
N LEU A 387 -23.93 -1.72 -2.90
CA LEU A 387 -23.62 -1.06 -1.63
C LEU A 387 -24.88 -0.69 -0.83
N ILE A 388 -26.00 -0.35 -1.50
CA ILE A 388 -27.30 -0.19 -0.83
C ILE A 388 -27.70 -1.48 -0.14
N LYS A 389 -27.68 -2.61 -0.86
CA LYS A 389 -28.07 -3.94 -0.33
C LYS A 389 -27.13 -4.38 0.81
N ARG A 390 -25.82 -4.16 0.69
CA ARG A 390 -24.86 -4.50 1.72
C ARG A 390 -25.05 -3.69 3.00
N LYS A 391 -25.39 -2.40 2.85
CA LYS A 391 -25.70 -1.55 4.00
C LYS A 391 -26.96 -1.99 4.76
N GLU A 392 -27.97 -2.48 4.05
CA GLU A 392 -29.22 -2.97 4.64
C GLU A 392 -29.03 -4.31 5.34
N ASN A 393 -28.08 -5.13 4.87
CA ASN A 393 -27.83 -6.46 5.43
C ASN A 393 -26.32 -6.70 5.60
N PRO A 394 -25.65 -6.00 6.54
CA PRO A 394 -24.23 -6.18 6.80
C PRO A 394 -23.95 -7.57 7.39
N GLN A 395 -22.96 -8.27 6.86
CA GLN A 395 -22.56 -9.59 7.34
C GLN A 395 -21.43 -9.51 8.36
N LYS A 396 -20.50 -8.59 8.16
CA LYS A 396 -19.32 -8.39 9.01
C LYS A 396 -19.13 -6.92 9.35
N LYS A 397 -18.35 -6.68 10.40
CA LYS A 397 -18.03 -5.34 10.87
C LYS A 397 -16.59 -5.30 11.38
N MET A 398 -15.92 -4.19 11.13
CA MET A 398 -14.62 -3.89 11.75
C MET A 398 -14.83 -3.46 13.20
N VAL A 399 -14.10 -4.09 14.12
CA VAL A 399 -14.09 -3.79 15.56
C VAL A 399 -12.66 -3.74 16.08
N GLY A 400 -12.45 -3.07 17.21
CA GLY A 400 -11.23 -3.16 18.00
C GLY A 400 -11.35 -4.25 19.05
N LEU A 401 -10.29 -5.02 19.26
CA LEU A 401 -10.17 -5.99 20.33
C LEU A 401 -9.09 -5.56 21.31
N GLU A 402 -9.35 -5.80 22.59
CA GLU A 402 -8.36 -5.77 23.66
C GLU A 402 -8.03 -7.21 24.02
N LEU A 403 -6.76 -7.59 23.94
CA LEU A 403 -6.32 -8.96 24.13
C LEU A 403 -5.57 -9.11 25.45
N ALA A 404 -5.85 -10.20 26.16
CA ALA A 404 -5.11 -10.58 27.35
C ALA A 404 -3.68 -11.05 26.98
N GLY A 405 -2.72 -10.81 27.89
CA GLY A 405 -1.35 -11.28 27.71
C GLY A 405 -0.48 -10.37 26.84
N LYS A 406 0.72 -10.87 26.56
CA LYS A 406 1.77 -10.12 25.82
C LYS A 406 2.00 -10.60 24.39
N GLU A 407 1.33 -11.64 23.97
CA GLU A 407 1.50 -12.19 22.63
C GLU A 407 0.64 -11.42 21.65
N LYS A 408 1.30 -10.76 20.69
CA LYS A 408 0.66 -9.98 19.64
C LYS A 408 -0.19 -10.86 18.74
N ALA A 409 -1.42 -10.44 18.44
CA ALA A 409 -2.20 -11.03 17.36
C ALA A 409 -1.66 -10.63 16.00
N ASN A 410 -1.69 -11.54 15.03
CA ASN A 410 -1.17 -11.35 13.70
C ASN A 410 -2.30 -11.32 12.68
N HIS A 411 -2.02 -10.72 11.52
CA HIS A 411 -2.93 -10.76 10.39
C HIS A 411 -3.30 -12.21 10.03
N GLY A 412 -4.61 -12.49 9.92
CA GLY A 412 -5.14 -13.80 9.58
C GLY A 412 -5.38 -14.71 10.79
N ASP A 413 -5.00 -14.33 12.02
CA ASP A 413 -5.38 -15.09 13.21
C ASP A 413 -6.91 -15.13 13.32
N CYS A 414 -7.44 -16.30 13.69
CA CYS A 414 -8.88 -16.55 13.72
C CYS A 414 -9.50 -16.15 15.06
N VAL A 415 -10.66 -15.48 15.02
CA VAL A 415 -11.41 -15.11 16.21
C VAL A 415 -12.58 -16.05 16.41
N HIS A 416 -12.75 -16.57 17.63
CA HIS A 416 -13.71 -17.60 17.98
C HIS A 416 -14.58 -17.21 19.17
N ILE A 417 -15.79 -17.76 19.16
CA ILE A 417 -16.66 -17.88 20.34
C ILE A 417 -16.97 -19.38 20.49
N GLY A 418 -16.46 -19.97 21.54
CA GLY A 418 -16.50 -21.43 21.72
C GLY A 418 -15.79 -22.15 20.56
N ARG A 419 -16.52 -22.94 19.77
CA ARG A 419 -15.98 -23.69 18.63
C ARG A 419 -16.16 -22.96 17.28
N SER A 420 -16.97 -21.92 17.25
CA SER A 420 -17.30 -21.21 16.00
C SER A 420 -16.30 -20.12 15.72
N GLN A 421 -15.73 -20.11 14.52
CA GLN A 421 -14.96 -18.98 14.03
C GLN A 421 -15.95 -17.88 13.63
N VAL A 422 -15.82 -16.72 14.28
CA VAL A 422 -16.70 -15.55 14.09
C VAL A 422 -15.99 -14.35 13.47
N GLY A 423 -14.67 -14.39 13.34
CA GLY A 423 -13.92 -13.28 12.77
C GLY A 423 -12.48 -13.61 12.41
N ILE A 424 -11.76 -12.60 11.92
CA ILE A 424 -10.34 -12.67 11.53
C ILE A 424 -9.66 -11.39 11.98
N ILE A 425 -8.49 -11.53 12.61
CA ILE A 425 -7.61 -10.39 12.91
C ILE A 425 -7.07 -9.82 11.60
N THR A 426 -7.19 -8.52 11.43
CA THR A 426 -6.66 -7.81 10.27
C THR A 426 -5.33 -7.12 10.59
N SER A 427 -5.20 -6.55 11.77
CA SER A 427 -3.97 -5.94 12.28
C SER A 427 -3.90 -6.05 13.79
N GLY A 428 -2.71 -6.12 14.36
CA GLY A 428 -2.54 -6.13 15.80
C GLY A 428 -1.23 -5.47 16.24
N CYS A 429 -1.22 -4.91 17.43
CA CYS A 429 -0.02 -4.35 18.04
C CYS A 429 -0.10 -4.36 19.57
N ILE A 430 1.05 -4.17 20.21
CA ILE A 430 1.09 -3.79 21.62
C ILE A 430 1.12 -2.25 21.62
N SER A 431 0.03 -1.64 22.08
CA SER A 431 -0.11 -0.19 22.17
C SER A 431 0.79 0.37 23.27
N PRO A 432 1.75 1.24 22.97
CA PRO A 432 2.58 1.83 24.01
C PRO A 432 1.79 2.82 24.90
N THR A 433 0.83 3.56 24.32
CA THR A 433 0.00 4.52 25.08
C THR A 433 -0.97 3.79 26.03
N LEU A 434 -1.63 2.76 25.57
CA LEU A 434 -2.61 2.01 26.37
C LEU A 434 -1.92 0.98 27.27
N ASN A 435 -0.67 0.63 26.99
CA ASN A 435 0.04 -0.51 27.59
C ASN A 435 -0.78 -1.82 27.51
N LYS A 436 -1.44 -2.02 26.38
CA LYS A 436 -2.35 -3.13 26.11
C LYS A 436 -2.04 -3.77 24.76
N ASN A 437 -2.34 -5.03 24.64
CA ASN A 437 -2.34 -5.73 23.39
C ASN A 437 -3.69 -5.47 22.71
N ILE A 438 -3.66 -4.87 21.53
CA ILE A 438 -4.86 -4.48 20.77
C ILE A 438 -4.82 -5.03 19.36
N ALA A 439 -6.00 -5.24 18.78
CA ALA A 439 -6.11 -5.67 17.39
C ALA A 439 -7.32 -5.04 16.69
N LEU A 440 -7.23 -4.89 15.38
CA LEU A 440 -8.36 -4.68 14.51
C LEU A 440 -8.85 -6.04 14.02
N CYS A 441 -10.16 -6.25 14.06
CA CYS A 441 -10.79 -7.52 13.71
C CYS A 441 -12.00 -7.27 12.83
N ARG A 442 -12.13 -8.06 11.76
CA ARG A 442 -13.36 -8.15 10.98
C ARG A 442 -14.18 -9.33 11.50
N ILE A 443 -15.29 -9.04 12.20
CA ILE A 443 -16.11 -10.00 12.91
C ILE A 443 -17.53 -10.05 12.34
N ASP A 444 -18.21 -11.17 12.47
CA ASP A 444 -19.62 -11.33 12.13
C ASP A 444 -20.50 -10.36 12.94
N VAL A 445 -21.45 -9.69 12.29
CA VAL A 445 -22.25 -8.60 12.91
C VAL A 445 -22.97 -9.06 14.18
N GLY A 446 -23.45 -10.32 14.25
CA GLY A 446 -24.10 -10.87 15.44
C GLY A 446 -23.21 -10.94 16.68
N HIS A 447 -21.90 -10.74 16.55
CA HIS A 447 -20.91 -10.80 17.62
C HIS A 447 -20.10 -9.50 17.77
N SER A 448 -20.58 -8.39 17.17
CA SER A 448 -19.85 -7.12 17.10
C SER A 448 -20.22 -6.10 18.19
N GLU A 449 -20.98 -6.51 19.20
CA GLU A 449 -21.35 -5.65 20.33
C GLU A 449 -20.14 -5.42 21.25
N LEU A 450 -20.13 -4.26 21.92
CA LEU A 450 -19.09 -3.96 22.92
C LEU A 450 -19.12 -5.00 24.04
N ASP A 451 -17.93 -5.27 24.57
CA ASP A 451 -17.71 -6.21 25.68
C ASP A 451 -18.05 -7.69 25.34
N THR A 452 -18.20 -8.01 24.05
CA THR A 452 -18.30 -9.41 23.62
C THR A 452 -16.96 -10.12 23.82
N GLU A 453 -16.96 -11.16 24.65
CA GLU A 453 -15.77 -11.99 24.89
C GLU A 453 -15.47 -12.90 23.72
N VAL A 454 -14.22 -12.91 23.28
CA VAL A 454 -13.74 -13.72 22.14
C VAL A 454 -12.39 -14.37 22.46
N GLU A 455 -12.07 -15.42 21.74
CA GLU A 455 -10.76 -16.09 21.80
C GLU A 455 -10.04 -15.95 20.46
N VAL A 456 -8.74 -15.67 20.49
CA VAL A 456 -7.90 -15.58 19.29
C VAL A 456 -7.05 -16.85 19.14
N GLY A 457 -7.25 -17.55 18.03
CA GLY A 457 -6.46 -18.73 17.64
C GLY A 457 -5.41 -18.38 16.60
N LYS A 458 -4.18 -18.88 16.79
CA LYS A 458 -3.07 -18.61 15.86
C LYS A 458 -3.22 -19.34 14.54
N ILE A 459 -2.90 -18.63 13.44
CA ILE A 459 -2.95 -19.18 12.07
C ILE A 459 -1.86 -20.24 11.81
N ASP A 460 -0.78 -20.23 12.60
CA ASP A 460 0.35 -21.16 12.44
C ASP A 460 0.04 -22.62 12.82
N GLY A 461 -1.19 -22.90 13.22
CA GLY A 461 -1.67 -24.24 13.61
C GLY A 461 -1.30 -24.63 15.02
N HIS A 462 -0.60 -23.80 15.80
CA HIS A 462 -0.49 -23.97 17.23
C HIS A 462 -1.84 -23.57 17.85
N GLN A 463 -2.52 -24.54 18.44
CA GLN A 463 -3.88 -24.38 19.01
C GLN A 463 -3.93 -23.48 20.26
N LYS A 464 -2.93 -22.65 20.47
CA LYS A 464 -2.90 -21.73 21.58
C LYS A 464 -3.84 -20.56 21.29
N ARG A 465 -4.91 -20.49 22.05
CA ARG A 465 -5.84 -19.36 22.08
C ARG A 465 -5.37 -18.36 23.15
N ILE A 466 -5.49 -17.10 22.87
CA ILE A 466 -5.24 -15.97 23.78
C ILE A 466 -6.49 -15.11 23.89
#